data_220b9327fc68ee16806438a22a4d8b6e
#
_entry.id   220b9327fc68ee16806438a22a4d8b6e
#
_cell.length_a   1.000
_cell.length_b   1.000
_cell.length_c   1.000
_cell.angle_alpha   90.00
_cell.angle_beta   90.00
_cell.angle_gamma   90.00
#
_symmetry.space_group_name_H-M   'P 1'
#
loop_
_entity.id
_entity.type
_entity.pdbx_description
1 polymer ?
#
loop_
_entity_poly.entity_id
_entity_poly.type
_entity_poly.pdbx_seq_one_letter_code
_entity_poly.pdbx_strand_id
1 'polypeptide(L)'
;YGIKLGLYFSEGDWNWPGATRGKGGNSRDAGGSNPEVKKAQLKELLTQYGPIELIWFDHAVGDGGLSHKETTDWVHQFQPNCFVGYNHGEPSGRLCLREMGKPGQLGDANASQYNKEQESSHKGYLVAEFTYPILPPHEGGAMWFYSLPKHDQLCYPASKIFHDYQEAVKYGNIFSLNVGPDYQGKIRDIDVKTLQEVGKMIRESEQ
;
A
#
# COMPACT_ATOMS: atom_id res chain seq x y z
N TYR A 1 1.18 14.53 17.34
CA TYR A 1 1.86 13.22 17.39
C TYR A 1 2.83 13.00 16.23
N GLY A 2 2.97 13.97 15.27
CA GLY A 2 3.89 13.84 14.15
C GLY A 2 3.53 12.75 13.12
N ILE A 3 2.29 12.25 13.13
CA ILE A 3 1.80 11.24 12.19
C ILE A 3 1.55 11.90 10.84
N LYS A 4 2.04 11.30 9.77
CA LYS A 4 1.80 11.72 8.40
C LYS A 4 0.65 10.94 7.79
N LEU A 5 -0.10 11.56 6.88
CA LEU A 5 -1.22 10.93 6.19
C LEU A 5 -0.76 10.26 4.90
N GLY A 6 -1.04 8.98 4.77
CA GLY A 6 -1.00 8.26 3.51
C GLY A 6 -2.41 7.83 3.09
N LEU A 7 -2.64 7.71 1.80
CA LEU A 7 -3.94 7.31 1.26
C LEU A 7 -3.81 6.05 0.41
N TYR A 8 -4.79 5.17 0.53
CA TYR A 8 -5.05 4.08 -0.41
C TYR A 8 -6.12 4.52 -1.40
N PHE A 9 -5.87 4.34 -2.68
CA PHE A 9 -6.81 4.66 -3.74
C PHE A 9 -6.96 3.47 -4.68
N SER A 10 -8.15 2.85 -4.71
CA SER A 10 -8.46 1.80 -5.67
C SER A 10 -8.93 2.41 -6.98
N GLU A 11 -8.30 2.05 -8.09
CA GLU A 11 -8.64 2.56 -9.41
C GLU A 11 -9.82 1.82 -10.07
N GLY A 12 -10.22 0.67 -9.53
CA GLY A 12 -11.35 -0.10 -10.04
C GLY A 12 -12.70 0.42 -9.54
N ASP A 13 -13.61 0.76 -10.44
CA ASP A 13 -15.00 1.07 -10.11
C ASP A 13 -15.95 0.06 -10.77
N TRP A 14 -16.52 -0.84 -9.97
CA TRP A 14 -17.44 -1.86 -10.43
C TRP A 14 -18.82 -1.35 -10.83
N ASN A 15 -19.18 -0.15 -10.40
CA ASN A 15 -20.48 0.46 -10.67
C ASN A 15 -20.42 1.44 -11.85
N TRP A 16 -19.23 1.65 -12.41
CA TRP A 16 -19.08 2.52 -13.56
C TRP A 16 -19.84 1.96 -14.78
N PRO A 17 -20.62 2.77 -15.51
CA PRO A 17 -21.25 2.34 -16.76
C PRO A 17 -20.18 1.91 -17.78
N GLY A 18 -20.16 0.65 -18.14
CA GLY A 18 -19.13 0.05 -19.00
C GLY A 18 -18.08 -0.77 -18.26
N ALA A 19 -18.09 -0.77 -16.93
CA ALA A 19 -17.27 -1.70 -16.16
C ALA A 19 -17.63 -3.14 -16.50
N THR A 20 -16.67 -3.91 -16.98
CA THR A 20 -16.82 -5.34 -17.21
C THR A 20 -16.41 -6.07 -15.93
N ARG A 21 -17.36 -6.72 -15.28
CA ARG A 21 -17.02 -7.66 -14.21
C ARG A 21 -16.31 -8.84 -14.82
N GLY A 22 -15.02 -8.98 -14.54
CA GLY A 22 -14.23 -10.11 -15.02
C GLY A 22 -14.81 -11.44 -14.56
N LYS A 23 -14.64 -12.45 -15.38
CA LYS A 23 -14.94 -13.84 -15.02
C LYS A 23 -14.01 -14.24 -13.89
N GLY A 24 -14.52 -14.26 -12.66
CA GLY A 24 -13.72 -14.60 -11.47
C GLY A 24 -13.68 -13.54 -10.38
N GLY A 25 -14.41 -12.42 -10.52
CA GLY A 25 -14.49 -11.40 -9.47
C GLY A 25 -13.19 -10.61 -9.21
N ASN A 26 -12.26 -10.64 -10.16
CA ASN A 26 -11.03 -9.90 -10.06
C ASN A 26 -11.26 -8.45 -10.50
N SER A 27 -10.96 -7.52 -9.61
CA SER A 27 -11.06 -6.07 -9.86
C SER A 27 -10.18 -5.58 -11.03
N ARG A 28 -9.20 -6.36 -11.46
CA ARG A 28 -8.39 -6.07 -12.65
C ARG A 28 -9.20 -5.93 -13.93
N ASP A 29 -10.37 -6.56 -13.96
CA ASP A 29 -11.28 -6.54 -15.10
C ASP A 29 -12.43 -5.55 -14.92
N ALA A 30 -12.48 -4.79 -13.85
CA ALA A 30 -13.38 -3.67 -13.71
C ALA A 30 -12.92 -2.59 -14.69
N GLY A 31 -13.50 -2.59 -15.85
CA GLY A 31 -13.19 -1.64 -16.91
C GLY A 31 -13.16 -0.20 -16.39
N GLY A 32 -12.24 0.55 -16.89
CA GLY A 32 -11.72 1.78 -16.36
C GLY A 32 -12.68 2.79 -15.78
N SER A 33 -12.21 3.50 -14.80
CA SER A 33 -12.88 4.68 -14.26
C SER A 33 -12.87 5.82 -15.30
N ASN A 34 -13.78 6.76 -15.17
CA ASN A 34 -13.75 7.98 -15.97
C ASN A 34 -12.57 8.86 -15.51
N PRO A 35 -11.66 9.26 -16.42
CA PRO A 35 -10.51 10.08 -16.09
C PRO A 35 -10.86 11.40 -15.40
N GLU A 36 -11.96 12.03 -15.76
CA GLU A 36 -12.40 13.28 -15.14
C GLU A 36 -12.93 13.06 -13.72
N VAL A 37 -13.60 11.94 -13.46
CA VAL A 37 -14.05 11.56 -12.11
C VAL A 37 -12.82 11.25 -11.25
N LYS A 38 -11.87 10.47 -11.74
CA LYS A 38 -10.62 10.18 -11.04
C LYS A 38 -9.85 11.46 -10.68
N LYS A 39 -9.69 12.39 -11.63
CA LYS A 39 -9.05 13.68 -11.39
C LYS A 39 -9.79 14.51 -10.32
N ALA A 40 -11.12 14.53 -10.38
CA ALA A 40 -11.93 15.28 -9.41
C ALA A 40 -11.78 14.70 -7.99
N GLN A 41 -11.88 13.37 -7.84
CA GLN A 41 -11.70 12.69 -6.57
C GLN A 41 -10.29 12.91 -6.00
N LEU A 42 -9.25 12.73 -6.83
CA LEU A 42 -7.88 12.99 -6.41
C LEU A 42 -7.67 14.45 -6.02
N LYS A 43 -8.20 15.41 -6.77
CA LYS A 43 -8.10 16.83 -6.42
C LYS A 43 -8.71 17.12 -5.05
N GLU A 44 -9.89 16.57 -4.77
CA GLU A 44 -10.53 16.71 -3.46
C GLU A 44 -9.62 16.20 -2.35
N LEU A 45 -9.12 14.96 -2.47
CA LEU A 45 -8.23 14.34 -1.48
C LEU A 45 -6.94 15.15 -1.29
N LEU A 46 -6.35 15.63 -2.38
CA LEU A 46 -5.06 16.33 -2.37
C LEU A 46 -5.13 17.78 -1.87
N THR A 47 -6.33 18.38 -1.82
CA THR A 47 -6.49 19.80 -1.48
C THR A 47 -7.26 20.07 -0.19
N GLN A 48 -8.00 19.07 0.34
CA GLN A 48 -8.90 19.33 1.47
C GLN A 48 -8.45 18.72 2.80
N TYR A 49 -7.45 17.82 2.80
CA TYR A 49 -7.07 17.05 3.97
C TYR A 49 -5.64 17.33 4.47
N GLY A 50 -5.01 18.38 3.97
CA GLY A 50 -3.64 18.77 4.34
C GLY A 50 -2.57 18.00 3.59
N PRO A 51 -1.33 17.96 4.10
CA PRO A 51 -0.22 17.28 3.44
C PRO A 51 -0.43 15.78 3.36
N ILE A 52 -0.24 15.22 2.17
CA ILE A 52 -0.28 13.79 1.89
C ILE A 52 1.14 13.30 1.64
N GLU A 53 1.61 12.35 2.44
CA GLU A 53 2.94 11.79 2.30
C GLU A 53 3.02 10.73 1.21
N LEU A 54 1.96 9.92 1.08
CA LEU A 54 1.92 8.75 0.22
C LEU A 54 0.53 8.55 -0.36
N ILE A 55 0.46 8.20 -1.66
CA ILE A 55 -0.73 7.56 -2.24
C ILE A 55 -0.35 6.18 -2.77
N TRP A 56 -1.07 5.19 -2.29
CA TRP A 56 -0.96 3.81 -2.68
C TRP A 56 -2.11 3.48 -3.65
N PHE A 57 -1.82 3.45 -4.97
CA PHE A 57 -2.79 3.11 -6.01
C PHE A 57 -2.87 1.59 -6.17
N ASP A 58 -4.07 1.06 -6.02
CA ASP A 58 -4.34 -0.37 -6.23
C ASP A 58 -5.20 -0.60 -7.46
N HIS A 59 -5.11 -1.83 -7.99
CA HIS A 59 -5.80 -2.22 -9.21
C HIS A 59 -5.47 -1.32 -10.42
N ALA A 60 -4.27 -0.82 -10.44
CA ALA A 60 -3.76 0.16 -11.38
C ALA A 60 -3.42 -0.44 -12.77
N VAL A 61 -4.11 -1.49 -13.16
CA VAL A 61 -3.97 -2.10 -14.49
C VAL A 61 -5.11 -1.61 -15.38
N GLY A 62 -4.78 -0.76 -16.34
CA GLY A 62 -5.76 -0.22 -17.25
C GLY A 62 -6.45 1.08 -16.80
N ASP A 63 -5.99 1.67 -15.78
CA ASP A 63 -6.03 3.05 -15.28
C ASP A 63 -7.22 3.97 -15.59
N GLY A 64 -8.28 3.52 -16.16
CA GLY A 64 -9.42 4.39 -16.41
C GLY A 64 -9.18 5.59 -17.33
N GLY A 65 -8.26 5.46 -18.27
CA GLY A 65 -8.00 6.47 -19.29
C GLY A 65 -7.00 7.57 -18.88
N LEU A 66 -6.31 7.41 -17.76
CA LEU A 66 -5.12 8.19 -17.40
C LEU A 66 -3.95 7.23 -17.23
N SER A 67 -2.85 7.49 -17.92
CA SER A 67 -1.60 6.76 -17.67
C SER A 67 -1.10 6.99 -16.24
N HIS A 68 -0.27 6.08 -15.74
CA HIS A 68 0.39 6.27 -14.43
C HIS A 68 1.18 7.59 -14.38
N LYS A 69 1.82 7.96 -15.49
CA LYS A 69 2.53 9.22 -15.56
C LYS A 69 1.59 10.42 -15.42
N GLU A 70 0.49 10.47 -16.16
CA GLU A 70 -0.50 11.54 -16.05
C GLU A 70 -1.12 11.61 -14.64
N THR A 71 -1.40 10.46 -14.03
CA THR A 71 -1.90 10.39 -12.65
C THR A 71 -0.85 10.94 -11.67
N THR A 72 0.41 10.54 -11.80
CA THR A 72 1.51 11.05 -10.97
C THR A 72 1.70 12.55 -11.15
N ASP A 73 1.71 13.03 -12.38
CA ASP A 73 1.82 14.47 -12.68
C ASP A 73 0.66 15.26 -12.06
N TRP A 74 -0.56 14.71 -12.09
CA TRP A 74 -1.73 15.31 -11.47
C TRP A 74 -1.61 15.38 -9.95
N VAL A 75 -1.14 14.31 -9.30
CA VAL A 75 -0.87 14.32 -7.85
C VAL A 75 0.16 15.39 -7.50
N HIS A 76 1.26 15.44 -8.24
CA HIS A 76 2.37 16.36 -7.97
C HIS A 76 2.05 17.83 -8.25
N GLN A 77 0.99 18.16 -9.01
CA GLN A 77 0.50 19.53 -9.11
C GLN A 77 0.02 20.09 -7.76
N PHE A 78 -0.54 19.25 -6.89
CA PHE A 78 -1.10 19.66 -5.60
C PHE A 78 -0.20 19.27 -4.43
N GLN A 79 0.51 18.16 -4.54
CA GLN A 79 1.34 17.57 -3.49
C GLN A 79 2.71 17.15 -4.09
N PRO A 80 3.63 18.10 -4.34
CA PRO A 80 4.86 17.85 -5.11
C PRO A 80 5.83 16.88 -4.44
N ASN A 81 5.71 16.68 -3.12
CA ASN A 81 6.56 15.79 -2.34
C ASN A 81 5.89 14.43 -2.03
N CYS A 82 4.65 14.22 -2.46
CA CYS A 82 3.92 12.99 -2.22
C CYS A 82 4.60 11.82 -2.92
N PHE A 83 4.84 10.73 -2.19
CA PHE A 83 5.22 9.46 -2.80
C PHE A 83 4.01 8.84 -3.50
N VAL A 84 4.21 8.41 -4.74
CA VAL A 84 3.17 7.77 -5.55
C VAL A 84 3.62 6.37 -5.93
N GLY A 85 2.84 5.38 -5.58
CA GLY A 85 3.11 3.98 -5.91
C GLY A 85 1.91 3.30 -6.55
N TYR A 86 2.16 2.38 -7.48
CA TYR A 86 1.15 1.62 -8.19
C TYR A 86 1.31 0.13 -7.93
N ASN A 87 0.29 -0.49 -7.35
CA ASN A 87 0.22 -1.93 -7.22
C ASN A 87 -0.33 -2.53 -8.51
N HIS A 88 0.29 -3.59 -8.99
CA HIS A 88 -0.02 -4.27 -10.25
C HIS A 88 0.15 -3.40 -11.51
N GLY A 89 0.82 -2.27 -11.42
CA GLY A 89 1.10 -1.38 -12.53
C GLY A 89 2.59 -1.19 -12.77
N GLU A 90 2.92 -0.43 -13.80
CA GLU A 90 4.30 0.01 -14.00
C GLU A 90 4.67 1.05 -12.93
N PRO A 91 5.83 0.91 -12.30
CA PRO A 91 6.29 1.92 -11.35
C PRO A 91 6.68 3.19 -12.10
N SER A 92 5.82 4.19 -12.06
CA SER A 92 6.07 5.50 -12.69
C SER A 92 6.39 6.61 -11.68
N GLY A 93 6.33 6.28 -10.39
CA GLY A 93 6.66 7.16 -9.28
C GLY A 93 8.02 6.88 -8.65
N ARG A 94 8.28 7.50 -7.51
CA ARG A 94 9.48 7.28 -6.71
C ARG A 94 9.34 6.13 -5.71
N LEU A 95 8.28 5.35 -5.81
CA LEU A 95 7.94 4.31 -4.87
C LEU A 95 7.63 3.01 -5.59
N CYS A 96 8.28 1.94 -5.15
CA CYS A 96 8.05 0.59 -5.63
C CYS A 96 7.24 -0.20 -4.59
N LEU A 97 5.97 -0.47 -4.89
CA LEU A 97 5.10 -1.22 -3.98
C LEU A 97 5.44 -2.71 -3.99
N ARG A 98 5.51 -3.31 -2.81
CA ARG A 98 5.85 -4.72 -2.57
C ARG A 98 4.83 -5.37 -1.66
N GLU A 99 3.63 -5.52 -2.17
CA GLU A 99 2.57 -6.27 -1.49
C GLU A 99 3.01 -7.72 -1.25
N MET A 100 2.96 -8.17 -0.01
CA MET A 100 3.43 -9.50 0.44
C MET A 100 4.90 -9.81 0.11
N GLY A 101 5.67 -8.80 -0.29
CA GLY A 101 7.09 -8.94 -0.59
C GLY A 101 7.93 -9.12 0.68
N LYS A 102 9.07 -9.76 0.53
CA LYS A 102 10.04 -9.91 1.62
C LYS A 102 10.82 -8.61 1.78
N PRO A 103 10.82 -7.98 2.96
CA PRO A 103 11.61 -6.77 3.22
C PRO A 103 13.10 -6.95 2.93
N GLY A 104 13.72 -5.93 2.36
CA GLY A 104 15.11 -5.95 1.96
C GLY A 104 15.51 -4.66 1.24
N GLN A 105 16.57 -4.71 0.44
CA GLN A 105 17.14 -3.53 -0.19
C GLN A 105 16.19 -2.86 -1.19
N LEU A 106 15.85 -3.50 -2.29
CA LEU A 106 14.97 -2.95 -3.34
C LEU A 106 13.79 -3.87 -3.64
N GLY A 107 13.19 -4.46 -2.62
CA GLY A 107 12.17 -5.48 -2.77
C GLY A 107 12.74 -6.88 -2.62
N ASP A 108 11.95 -7.88 -2.88
CA ASP A 108 12.39 -9.26 -2.81
C ASP A 108 13.07 -9.74 -4.11
N ALA A 109 13.69 -10.91 -4.03
CA ALA A 109 14.39 -11.51 -5.16
C ALA A 109 13.45 -11.83 -6.35
N ASN A 110 12.16 -12.03 -6.09
CA ASN A 110 11.17 -12.36 -7.12
C ASN A 110 10.75 -11.13 -7.94
N ALA A 111 11.01 -9.94 -7.41
CA ALA A 111 10.71 -8.68 -8.05
C ALA A 111 11.93 -8.03 -8.72
N SER A 112 13.00 -8.77 -8.88
CA SER A 112 14.31 -8.29 -9.33
C SER A 112 14.29 -7.59 -10.71
N GLN A 113 13.39 -7.97 -11.61
CA GLN A 113 13.27 -7.35 -12.93
C GLN A 113 12.80 -5.90 -12.81
N TYR A 114 11.75 -5.65 -12.07
CA TYR A 114 11.25 -4.29 -11.82
C TYR A 114 12.28 -3.40 -11.14
N ASN A 115 12.99 -3.95 -10.17
CA ASN A 115 14.00 -3.20 -9.44
C ASN A 115 15.18 -2.76 -10.32
N LYS A 116 15.63 -3.60 -11.24
CA LYS A 116 16.73 -3.28 -12.16
C LYS A 116 16.35 -2.18 -13.14
N GLU A 117 15.17 -2.23 -13.73
CA GLU A 117 14.67 -1.23 -14.66
C GLU A 117 14.45 0.10 -13.94
N GLN A 118 13.89 0.09 -12.75
CA GLN A 118 13.63 1.29 -11.94
C GLN A 118 14.93 1.94 -11.46
N GLU A 119 15.88 1.16 -10.98
CA GLU A 119 17.18 1.66 -10.55
C GLU A 119 17.89 2.38 -11.71
N SER A 120 17.82 1.83 -12.92
CA SER A 120 18.42 2.45 -14.10
C SER A 120 17.69 3.73 -14.54
N SER A 121 16.36 3.77 -14.43
CA SER A 121 15.56 4.92 -14.87
C SER A 121 15.59 6.09 -13.89
N HIS A 122 15.76 5.85 -12.60
CA HIS A 122 15.77 6.89 -11.57
C HIS A 122 17.17 7.36 -11.17
N LYS A 123 18.24 6.84 -11.75
CA LYS A 123 19.63 7.20 -11.45
C LYS A 123 19.96 7.22 -9.94
N GLY A 124 19.45 6.27 -9.21
CA GLY A 124 19.64 6.19 -7.78
C GLY A 124 18.80 5.11 -7.12
N TYR A 125 18.80 5.15 -5.79
CA TYR A 125 18.01 4.22 -5.00
C TYR A 125 16.51 4.51 -5.12
N LEU A 126 15.74 3.50 -5.55
CA LEU A 126 14.29 3.57 -5.56
C LEU A 126 13.75 3.09 -4.21
N VAL A 127 13.02 3.96 -3.51
CA VAL A 127 12.35 3.59 -2.26
C VAL A 127 11.33 2.49 -2.52
N ALA A 128 11.42 1.40 -1.79
CA ALA A 128 10.43 0.34 -1.79
C ALA A 128 9.50 0.47 -0.57
N GLU A 129 8.23 0.15 -0.77
CA GLU A 129 7.27 0.02 0.32
C GLU A 129 6.88 -1.45 0.43
N PHE A 130 7.19 -2.05 1.56
CA PHE A 130 6.83 -3.42 1.87
C PHE A 130 5.58 -3.44 2.74
N THR A 131 4.57 -4.16 2.31
CA THR A 131 3.31 -4.24 3.05
C THR A 131 2.77 -5.66 3.13
N TYR A 132 2.22 -6.00 4.28
CA TYR A 132 1.41 -7.18 4.49
C TYR A 132 0.44 -6.96 5.67
N PRO A 133 -0.65 -7.73 5.78
CA PRO A 133 -1.57 -7.62 6.91
C PRO A 133 -0.99 -8.28 8.16
N ILE A 134 -1.25 -7.67 9.32
CA ILE A 134 -0.90 -8.25 10.64
C ILE A 134 -1.57 -9.60 10.88
N LEU A 135 -2.75 -9.80 10.27
CA LEU A 135 -3.45 -11.08 10.24
C LEU A 135 -2.79 -11.99 9.20
N PRO A 136 -2.13 -13.08 9.61
CA PRO A 136 -1.46 -13.98 8.67
C PRO A 136 -2.45 -14.67 7.72
N PRO A 137 -2.00 -15.18 6.56
CA PRO A 137 -2.82 -15.97 5.67
C PRO A 137 -3.53 -17.11 6.40
N HIS A 138 -4.82 -17.27 6.15
CA HIS A 138 -5.66 -18.27 6.79
C HIS A 138 -6.77 -18.70 5.84
N GLU A 139 -7.44 -19.81 6.18
CA GLU A 139 -8.54 -20.33 5.38
C GLU A 139 -9.81 -19.49 5.56
N GLY A 140 -10.40 -19.07 4.45
CA GLY A 140 -11.75 -18.50 4.38
C GLY A 140 -11.93 -17.15 5.03
N GLY A 141 -11.07 -16.16 4.76
CA GLY A 141 -11.24 -14.86 5.35
C GLY A 141 -10.73 -13.67 4.54
N ALA A 142 -11.19 -12.51 4.91
CA ALA A 142 -10.64 -11.25 4.45
C ALA A 142 -9.40 -10.93 5.28
N MET A 143 -8.28 -10.93 4.64
CA MET A 143 -6.98 -10.73 5.27
C MET A 143 -6.68 -9.23 5.45
N TRP A 144 -7.05 -8.43 4.46
CA TRP A 144 -6.69 -7.01 4.37
C TRP A 144 -7.70 -6.07 5.05
N PHE A 145 -8.99 -6.39 4.98
CA PHE A 145 -10.04 -5.41 5.26
C PHE A 145 -10.79 -5.65 6.57
N TYR A 146 -10.88 -6.88 7.03
CA TYR A 146 -11.55 -7.21 8.28
C TYR A 146 -11.12 -8.59 8.81
N SER A 147 -11.44 -8.86 10.08
CA SER A 147 -11.32 -10.17 10.70
C SER A 147 -12.66 -10.65 11.24
N LEU A 148 -12.79 -11.96 11.43
CA LEU A 148 -13.94 -12.61 12.03
C LEU A 148 -13.54 -13.17 13.42
N PRO A 149 -14.50 -13.48 14.32
CA PRO A 149 -14.19 -14.04 15.64
C PRO A 149 -13.29 -15.27 15.64
N LYS A 150 -13.41 -16.13 14.61
CA LYS A 150 -12.53 -17.29 14.42
C LYS A 150 -11.05 -16.94 14.21
N HIS A 151 -10.73 -15.67 13.91
CA HIS A 151 -9.37 -15.18 13.69
C HIS A 151 -8.77 -14.47 14.91
N ASP A 152 -9.50 -14.37 16.04
CA ASP A 152 -9.08 -13.56 17.20
C ASP A 152 -7.75 -13.99 17.83
N GLN A 153 -7.31 -15.21 17.56
CA GLN A 153 -6.02 -15.72 18.03
C GLN A 153 -4.93 -15.70 16.96
N LEU A 154 -5.24 -15.23 15.75
CA LEU A 154 -4.30 -15.19 14.63
C LEU A 154 -3.67 -13.81 14.53
N CYS A 155 -2.36 -13.75 14.74
CA CYS A 155 -1.56 -12.54 14.57
C CYS A 155 -0.10 -12.94 14.30
N TYR A 156 0.61 -12.20 13.46
CA TYR A 156 2.04 -12.39 13.36
C TYR A 156 2.72 -12.02 14.69
N PRO A 157 3.77 -12.76 15.11
CA PRO A 157 4.54 -12.41 16.29
C PRO A 157 5.20 -11.03 16.16
N ALA A 158 5.27 -10.27 17.25
CA ALA A 158 5.92 -8.96 17.29
C ALA A 158 7.38 -9.02 16.82
N SER A 159 8.10 -10.09 17.18
CA SER A 159 9.49 -10.31 16.76
C SER A 159 9.67 -10.41 15.25
N LYS A 160 8.72 -11.06 14.55
CA LYS A 160 8.73 -11.12 13.08
C LYS A 160 8.50 -9.74 12.47
N ILE A 161 7.48 -9.03 12.96
CA ILE A 161 7.12 -7.70 12.46
C ILE A 161 8.29 -6.72 12.67
N PHE A 162 8.90 -6.76 13.85
CA PHE A 162 10.07 -5.93 14.15
C PHE A 162 11.27 -6.26 13.27
N HIS A 163 11.56 -7.55 13.05
CA HIS A 163 12.63 -7.96 12.14
C HIS A 163 12.37 -7.43 10.71
N ASP A 164 11.15 -7.59 10.18
CA ASP A 164 10.78 -7.11 8.85
C ASP A 164 10.86 -5.58 8.73
N TYR A 165 10.46 -4.86 9.79
CA TYR A 165 10.67 -3.42 9.90
C TYR A 165 12.16 -3.07 9.77
N GLN A 166 13.03 -3.72 10.56
CA GLN A 166 14.47 -3.47 10.51
C GLN A 166 15.06 -3.77 9.12
N GLU A 167 14.64 -4.86 8.49
CA GLU A 167 15.09 -5.23 7.15
C GLU A 167 14.67 -4.24 6.06
N ALA A 168 13.56 -3.54 6.24
CA ALA A 168 13.13 -2.48 5.34
C ALA A 168 13.90 -1.17 5.61
N VAL A 169 13.87 -0.69 6.85
CA VAL A 169 14.35 0.67 7.18
C VAL A 169 15.85 0.82 7.09
N LYS A 170 16.64 -0.24 7.30
CA LYS A 170 18.10 -0.18 7.17
C LYS A 170 18.59 0.20 5.76
N TYR A 171 17.71 0.05 4.77
CA TYR A 171 17.97 0.45 3.38
C TYR A 171 17.20 1.72 2.97
N GLY A 172 16.59 2.43 3.92
CA GLY A 172 15.79 3.62 3.65
C GLY A 172 14.44 3.33 3.00
N ASN A 173 13.94 2.11 3.13
CA ASN A 173 12.63 1.71 2.62
C ASN A 173 11.52 1.96 3.64
N ILE A 174 10.28 1.89 3.17
CA ILE A 174 9.06 2.01 3.97
C ILE A 174 8.58 0.61 4.35
N PHE A 175 8.18 0.44 5.60
CA PHE A 175 7.47 -0.73 6.08
C PHE A 175 6.06 -0.34 6.50
N SER A 176 5.08 -0.88 5.81
CA SER A 176 3.66 -0.66 6.09
C SER A 176 3.03 -1.94 6.60
N LEU A 177 2.41 -1.88 7.77
CA LEU A 177 1.67 -3.00 8.32
C LEU A 177 0.18 -2.70 8.26
N ASN A 178 -0.55 -3.48 7.47
CA ASN A 178 -1.99 -3.35 7.41
C ASN A 178 -2.64 -3.94 8.66
N VAL A 179 -3.53 -3.19 9.28
CA VAL A 179 -4.31 -3.60 10.46
C VAL A 179 -5.78 -3.39 10.16
N GLY A 180 -6.42 -4.45 9.69
CA GLY A 180 -7.85 -4.44 9.42
C GLY A 180 -8.66 -4.46 10.73
N PRO A 181 -9.84 -3.80 10.77
CA PRO A 181 -10.72 -3.87 11.93
C PRO A 181 -11.30 -5.29 12.11
N ASP A 182 -11.78 -5.55 13.30
CA ASP A 182 -12.61 -6.71 13.55
C ASP A 182 -14.02 -6.53 12.95
N TYR A 183 -14.84 -7.57 13.10
CA TYR A 183 -16.22 -7.60 12.64
C TYR A 183 -17.09 -6.47 13.23
N GLN A 184 -16.69 -5.88 14.36
CA GLN A 184 -17.39 -4.78 15.02
C GLN A 184 -16.80 -3.40 14.70
N GLY A 185 -15.80 -3.34 13.83
CA GLY A 185 -15.11 -2.10 13.46
C GLY A 185 -14.06 -1.65 14.47
N LYS A 186 -13.55 -2.54 15.33
CA LYS A 186 -12.50 -2.27 16.31
C LYS A 186 -11.19 -2.91 15.90
N ILE A 187 -10.08 -2.37 16.34
CA ILE A 187 -8.79 -3.07 16.30
C ILE A 187 -8.83 -4.19 17.36
N ARG A 188 -8.48 -5.42 16.96
CA ARG A 188 -8.48 -6.58 17.87
C ARG A 188 -7.46 -6.39 18.99
N ASP A 189 -7.78 -6.90 20.20
CA ASP A 189 -6.89 -6.79 21.37
C ASP A 189 -5.50 -7.42 21.10
N ILE A 190 -5.45 -8.51 20.35
CA ILE A 190 -4.17 -9.16 20.00
C ILE A 190 -3.33 -8.25 19.09
N ASP A 191 -3.94 -7.55 18.14
CA ASP A 191 -3.24 -6.61 17.26
C ASP A 191 -2.72 -5.41 18.05
N VAL A 192 -3.53 -4.86 18.96
CA VAL A 192 -3.12 -3.76 19.85
C VAL A 192 -1.90 -4.15 20.68
N LYS A 193 -1.93 -5.32 21.31
CA LYS A 193 -0.81 -5.85 22.12
C LYS A 193 0.45 -6.01 21.26
N THR A 194 0.30 -6.63 20.10
CA THR A 194 1.42 -6.86 19.17
C THR A 194 2.02 -5.54 18.69
N LEU A 195 1.19 -4.57 18.31
CA LEU A 195 1.68 -3.24 17.89
C LEU A 195 2.39 -2.48 19.01
N GLN A 196 1.90 -2.58 20.25
CA GLN A 196 2.55 -1.98 21.42
C GLN A 196 3.93 -2.61 21.68
N GLU A 197 4.03 -3.93 21.54
CA GLU A 197 5.29 -4.65 21.69
C GLU A 197 6.28 -4.29 20.58
N VAL A 198 5.85 -4.26 19.31
CA VAL A 198 6.68 -3.80 18.19
C VAL A 198 7.15 -2.37 18.42
N GLY A 199 6.27 -1.47 18.79
CA GLY A 199 6.63 -0.08 19.09
C GLY A 199 7.61 0.06 20.25
N LYS A 200 7.56 -0.83 21.25
CA LYS A 200 8.57 -0.91 22.33
C LYS A 200 9.93 -1.33 21.76
N MET A 201 9.96 -2.42 20.97
CA MET A 201 11.19 -2.94 20.37
C MET A 201 11.87 -1.89 19.47
N ILE A 202 11.08 -1.13 18.69
CA ILE A 202 11.62 -0.03 17.86
C ILE A 202 12.30 1.02 18.75
N ARG A 203 11.62 1.54 19.77
CA ARG A 203 12.18 2.56 20.67
C ARG A 203 13.44 2.09 21.41
N GLU A 204 13.51 0.82 21.77
CA GLU A 204 14.69 0.23 22.44
C GLU A 204 15.87 0.07 21.46
N SER A 205 15.61 -0.11 20.18
CA SER A 205 16.66 -0.24 19.14
C SER A 205 17.25 1.09 18.69
N GLU A 206 16.59 2.22 18.98
CA GLU A 206 17.03 3.57 18.62
C GLU A 206 17.85 4.26 19.72
N GLN A 207 18.00 3.61 20.88
CA GLN A 207 18.81 4.08 22.03
C GLN A 207 20.23 3.55 21.93
#